data_5fa1f9f9f0cbeb32c0fc3957776a7e41
#
_entry.id   5fa1f9f9f0cbeb32c0fc3957776a7e41
#
_cell.length_a   1.000
_cell.length_b   1.000
_cell.length_c   1.000
_cell.angle_alpha   90.00
_cell.angle_beta   90.00
_cell.angle_gamma   90.00
#
_symmetry.space_group_name_H-M   'P 1'
#
loop_
_entity.id
_entity.type
_entity.pdbx_description
1 polymer ?
#
loop_
_entity_poly.entity_id
_entity_poly.type
_entity_poly.pdbx_seq_one_letter_code
_entity_poly.pdbx_strand_id
1 'polypeptide(L)'
;MNSLDQYIGGEFAWFTGVVEDIIDPMQMGRVRVRCFGYHTDDKAEIPTESLPWALVMTPVTSAGMSGIGQSATGVLRGSWVIGFFRDGKSAQDPIVMGTVPSMTMGGNPLKGFSDPSNVHPKNPGTIDLPKESRSEFSKTESYIKRKQLRQEKIETAIPGKLSSVAVPEASSYYTRNTWSNWDVDTIVNPIYPSNHSFHSESGHVKEMDDTSGAERLFEMHKSGTYYEIDYAGNKTTTIVGNNYTVIIGADNIYIKGSANLTVDGDFRHLIKGNYHLEVEGNKTEYIKGSRQSKIGKSEQIEIGQEFASNITSNSIERIGGNATILIDRNKAETVGGNLDLFVGGDDSHIVVGKRQEFTGSHLELTTNGHLVFVSKEYMKIESLSTLNMTIDGAVTETFGSTQNTTVSGAISVNGSSTIGVTASGAVTINGSTINLN
;
A
#
# COMPACT_ATOMS: atom_id res chain seq x y z
N MET A 1 -54.46 -54.71 9.40
CA MET A 1 -53.14 -54.20 8.93
C MET A 1 -52.78 -53.08 9.83
N ASN A 2 -51.71 -53.25 10.63
CA ASN A 2 -51.26 -52.21 11.55
C ASN A 2 -50.66 -51.04 10.77
N SER A 3 -51.02 -49.81 11.11
CA SER A 3 -50.53 -48.57 10.45
C SER A 3 -49.01 -48.40 10.47
N LEU A 4 -48.28 -49.19 11.25
CA LEU A 4 -46.84 -49.25 11.30
C LEU A 4 -46.22 -49.97 10.09
N ASP A 5 -46.94 -50.96 9.52
CA ASP A 5 -46.47 -51.69 8.33
C ASP A 5 -46.55 -50.86 7.04
N GLN A 6 -47.25 -49.72 7.08
CA GLN A 6 -47.31 -48.75 5.97
C GLN A 6 -46.14 -47.76 5.96
N TYR A 7 -45.50 -47.51 7.12
CA TYR A 7 -44.46 -46.52 7.24
C TYR A 7 -43.02 -47.09 7.16
N ILE A 8 -42.88 -48.34 7.62
CA ILE A 8 -41.59 -49.08 7.51
C ILE A 8 -42.02 -50.46 7.01
N GLY A 9 -42.03 -50.66 5.71
CA GLY A 9 -42.44 -51.94 5.10
C GLY A 9 -41.89 -53.12 5.88
N GLY A 10 -42.72 -54.18 6.10
CA GLY A 10 -42.39 -55.30 6.97
C GLY A 10 -41.13 -56.08 6.63
N GLU A 11 -40.39 -55.70 5.56
CA GLU A 11 -39.05 -56.19 5.20
C GLU A 11 -38.20 -55.01 4.76
N PHE A 12 -37.09 -54.76 5.46
CA PHE A 12 -36.15 -53.69 5.18
C PHE A 12 -35.33 -54.09 3.95
N ALA A 13 -35.61 -53.50 2.80
CA ALA A 13 -34.92 -53.81 1.54
C ALA A 13 -33.80 -52.84 1.26
N TRP A 14 -32.58 -53.30 1.47
CA TRP A 14 -31.35 -52.53 1.19
C TRP A 14 -30.99 -52.61 -0.29
N PHE A 15 -30.37 -51.58 -0.81
CA PHE A 15 -29.76 -51.60 -2.12
C PHE A 15 -28.37 -50.95 -2.12
N THR A 16 -27.56 -51.33 -3.04
CA THR A 16 -26.44 -50.56 -3.56
C THR A 16 -26.76 -50.23 -5.02
N GLY A 17 -26.29 -49.07 -5.48
CA GLY A 17 -26.60 -48.66 -6.85
C GLY A 17 -25.70 -47.53 -7.34
N VAL A 18 -25.91 -47.15 -8.58
CA VAL A 18 -25.19 -46.07 -9.24
C VAL A 18 -26.16 -44.96 -9.59
N VAL A 19 -25.77 -43.74 -9.30
CA VAL A 19 -26.55 -42.55 -9.62
C VAL A 19 -26.47 -42.25 -11.10
N GLU A 20 -27.59 -42.18 -11.77
CA GLU A 20 -27.70 -41.89 -13.21
C GLU A 20 -28.17 -40.49 -13.52
N ASP A 21 -29.03 -39.91 -12.66
CA ASP A 21 -29.54 -38.57 -12.85
C ASP A 21 -29.56 -37.78 -11.53
N ILE A 22 -29.16 -36.50 -11.59
CA ILE A 22 -29.09 -35.59 -10.46
C ILE A 22 -29.91 -34.31 -10.73
N ILE A 23 -30.53 -34.19 -11.88
CA ILE A 23 -31.32 -33.03 -12.28
C ILE A 23 -32.75 -33.19 -11.79
N ASP A 24 -32.95 -33.01 -10.50
CA ASP A 24 -34.27 -33.09 -9.86
C ASP A 24 -35.15 -31.92 -10.29
N PRO A 25 -36.29 -32.17 -10.98
CA PRO A 25 -37.18 -31.07 -11.39
C PRO A 25 -37.85 -30.35 -10.22
N MET A 26 -37.93 -30.99 -9.05
CA MET A 26 -38.46 -30.33 -7.84
C MET A 26 -37.39 -29.58 -7.02
N GLN A 27 -36.11 -29.64 -7.43
CA GLN A 27 -34.98 -28.98 -6.76
C GLN A 27 -34.82 -29.35 -5.28
N MET A 28 -35.19 -30.61 -4.94
CA MET A 28 -35.10 -31.15 -3.57
C MET A 28 -33.79 -31.91 -3.33
N GLY A 29 -32.88 -31.99 -4.30
CA GLY A 29 -31.62 -32.73 -4.22
C GLY A 29 -31.83 -34.27 -4.37
N ARG A 30 -32.96 -34.72 -4.89
CA ARG A 30 -33.20 -36.12 -5.19
C ARG A 30 -32.33 -36.57 -6.36
N VAL A 31 -32.07 -37.86 -6.38
CA VAL A 31 -31.25 -38.50 -7.44
C VAL A 31 -31.95 -39.72 -8.01
N ARG A 32 -31.70 -40.07 -9.25
CA ARG A 32 -32.16 -41.37 -9.80
C ARG A 32 -31.04 -42.38 -9.70
N VAL A 33 -31.34 -43.48 -9.08
CA VAL A 33 -30.38 -44.56 -8.80
C VAL A 33 -30.79 -45.82 -9.51
N ARG A 34 -29.88 -46.40 -10.27
CA ARG A 34 -30.05 -47.77 -10.72
C ARG A 34 -29.57 -48.69 -9.62
N CYS A 35 -30.53 -49.33 -8.98
CA CYS A 35 -30.32 -50.20 -7.82
C CYS A 35 -30.01 -51.61 -8.28
N PHE A 36 -28.86 -52.16 -7.91
CA PHE A 36 -28.47 -53.51 -8.28
C PHE A 36 -29.38 -54.55 -7.67
N GLY A 37 -29.76 -55.55 -8.50
CA GLY A 37 -30.70 -56.61 -8.11
C GLY A 37 -32.19 -56.22 -8.14
N TYR A 38 -32.48 -54.91 -8.30
CA TYR A 38 -33.86 -54.44 -8.46
C TYR A 38 -34.12 -53.87 -9.86
N HIS A 39 -33.15 -53.23 -10.46
CA HIS A 39 -33.25 -52.66 -11.80
C HIS A 39 -32.32 -53.45 -12.73
N THR A 40 -32.77 -53.74 -13.93
CA THR A 40 -31.90 -54.33 -14.97
C THR A 40 -30.82 -53.37 -15.40
N ASP A 41 -29.68 -53.90 -15.84
CA ASP A 41 -28.58 -53.14 -16.44
C ASP A 41 -28.91 -52.63 -17.84
N ASP A 42 -29.92 -53.19 -18.49
CA ASP A 42 -30.35 -52.78 -19.81
C ASP A 42 -31.19 -51.49 -19.75
N LYS A 43 -30.59 -50.41 -20.22
CA LYS A 43 -31.26 -49.11 -20.28
C LYS A 43 -32.36 -49.03 -21.33
N ALA A 44 -32.39 -49.95 -22.28
CA ALA A 44 -33.49 -50.06 -23.24
C ALA A 44 -34.74 -50.63 -22.56
N GLU A 45 -34.56 -51.53 -21.58
CA GLU A 45 -35.65 -52.12 -20.83
C GLU A 45 -36.15 -51.18 -19.72
N ILE A 46 -35.23 -50.60 -18.95
CA ILE A 46 -35.54 -49.57 -17.93
C ILE A 46 -34.71 -48.31 -18.19
N PRO A 47 -35.24 -47.34 -18.95
CA PRO A 47 -34.55 -46.05 -19.17
C PRO A 47 -34.29 -45.29 -17.87
N THR A 48 -33.27 -44.43 -17.84
CA THR A 48 -32.94 -43.60 -16.70
C THR A 48 -34.13 -42.77 -16.22
N GLU A 49 -34.93 -42.28 -17.16
CA GLU A 49 -36.11 -41.44 -16.90
C GLU A 49 -37.23 -42.22 -16.20
N SER A 50 -37.22 -43.55 -16.28
CA SER A 50 -38.19 -44.43 -15.61
C SER A 50 -37.79 -44.82 -14.20
N LEU A 51 -36.54 -44.54 -13.80
CA LEU A 51 -36.09 -44.81 -12.43
C LEU A 51 -36.78 -43.87 -11.43
N PRO A 52 -37.18 -44.41 -10.26
CA PRO A 52 -37.76 -43.57 -9.21
C PRO A 52 -36.75 -42.56 -8.68
N TRP A 53 -37.26 -41.40 -8.24
CA TRP A 53 -36.45 -40.40 -7.55
C TRP A 53 -36.18 -40.80 -6.11
N ALA A 54 -34.91 -41.00 -5.75
CA ALA A 54 -34.45 -41.29 -4.41
C ALA A 54 -34.25 -39.99 -3.61
N LEU A 55 -34.78 -39.93 -2.39
CA LEU A 55 -34.43 -38.92 -1.43
C LEU A 55 -32.99 -39.16 -0.93
N VAL A 56 -32.22 -38.09 -0.77
CA VAL A 56 -30.87 -38.17 -0.20
C VAL A 56 -30.94 -37.78 1.27
N MET A 57 -30.50 -38.66 2.17
CA MET A 57 -30.41 -38.37 3.59
C MET A 57 -29.34 -37.34 3.86
N THR A 58 -29.66 -36.37 4.70
CA THR A 58 -28.69 -35.46 5.29
C THR A 58 -28.28 -35.95 6.68
N PRO A 59 -27.08 -35.61 7.18
CA PRO A 59 -26.67 -36.03 8.52
C PRO A 59 -27.56 -35.39 9.60
N VAL A 60 -27.69 -36.07 10.74
CA VAL A 60 -28.53 -35.58 11.87
C VAL A 60 -28.06 -34.22 12.44
N THR A 61 -26.88 -33.79 12.07
CA THR A 61 -26.34 -32.45 12.37
C THR A 61 -26.89 -31.34 11.46
N SER A 62 -27.64 -31.73 10.41
CA SER A 62 -28.33 -30.83 9.50
C SER A 62 -29.82 -30.76 9.87
N ALA A 63 -30.40 -29.59 9.95
CA ALA A 63 -31.80 -29.43 10.28
C ALA A 63 -32.75 -30.09 9.26
N GLY A 64 -32.40 -30.06 7.97
CA GLY A 64 -33.20 -30.64 6.89
C GLY A 64 -34.63 -30.08 6.83
N MET A 65 -34.86 -28.86 7.28
CA MET A 65 -36.18 -28.26 7.45
C MET A 65 -36.18 -26.80 7.01
N SER A 66 -37.20 -26.41 6.24
CA SER A 66 -37.46 -25.01 5.86
C SER A 66 -36.26 -24.29 5.25
N GLY A 67 -35.44 -24.99 4.47
CA GLY A 67 -34.24 -24.43 3.84
C GLY A 67 -33.03 -24.25 4.77
N ILE A 68 -33.11 -24.71 6.01
CA ILE A 68 -32.04 -24.66 7.00
C ILE A 68 -31.29 -25.99 7.02
N GLY A 69 -29.96 -25.93 7.04
CA GLY A 69 -29.08 -27.10 7.10
C GLY A 69 -28.18 -27.26 5.88
N GLN A 70 -27.60 -28.44 5.75
CA GLN A 70 -26.78 -28.78 4.59
C GLN A 70 -27.67 -29.11 3.39
N SER A 71 -27.25 -28.73 2.20
CA SER A 71 -27.95 -29.13 0.99
C SER A 71 -27.77 -30.64 0.75
N ALA A 72 -28.79 -31.30 0.28
CA ALA A 72 -28.74 -32.70 -0.14
C ALA A 72 -28.06 -32.91 -1.49
N THR A 73 -27.49 -31.85 -2.08
CA THR A 73 -26.75 -31.88 -3.34
C THR A 73 -25.27 -32.21 -3.07
N GLY A 74 -24.61 -32.78 -4.06
CA GLY A 74 -23.19 -33.16 -3.97
C GLY A 74 -22.91 -34.58 -4.42
N VAL A 75 -23.92 -35.39 -4.54
CA VAL A 75 -23.82 -36.69 -5.21
C VAL A 75 -23.75 -36.45 -6.72
N LEU A 76 -22.83 -37.08 -7.41
CA LEU A 76 -22.59 -36.90 -8.84
C LEU A 76 -23.13 -38.12 -9.62
N ARG A 77 -23.36 -37.92 -10.91
CA ARG A 77 -23.61 -39.06 -11.83
C ARG A 77 -22.42 -40.01 -11.79
N GLY A 78 -22.69 -41.31 -11.67
CA GLY A 78 -21.68 -42.33 -11.49
C GLY A 78 -21.24 -42.57 -10.05
N SER A 79 -21.77 -41.80 -9.08
CA SER A 79 -21.54 -42.11 -7.67
C SER A 79 -22.16 -43.41 -7.26
N TRP A 80 -21.38 -44.22 -6.53
CA TRP A 80 -21.89 -45.43 -5.88
C TRP A 80 -22.54 -45.06 -4.57
N VAL A 81 -23.75 -45.56 -4.34
CA VAL A 81 -24.56 -45.24 -3.18
C VAL A 81 -25.10 -46.50 -2.51
N ILE A 82 -25.30 -46.40 -1.21
CA ILE A 82 -26.03 -47.37 -0.43
C ILE A 82 -27.32 -46.72 0.09
N GLY A 83 -28.39 -47.45 0.11
CA GLY A 83 -29.68 -46.95 0.57
C GLY A 83 -30.66 -48.06 0.89
N PHE A 84 -31.89 -47.73 1.08
CA PHE A 84 -32.99 -48.65 1.31
C PHE A 84 -34.26 -48.13 0.68
N PHE A 85 -35.18 -49.09 0.38
CA PHE A 85 -36.50 -48.75 -0.08
C PHE A 85 -37.47 -48.63 1.12
N ARG A 86 -38.10 -47.50 1.26
CA ARG A 86 -39.05 -47.20 2.35
C ARG A 86 -40.35 -48.03 2.20
N ASP A 87 -40.69 -48.37 0.98
CA ASP A 87 -41.79 -49.21 0.59
C ASP A 87 -41.47 -50.73 0.48
N GLY A 88 -40.28 -51.12 0.97
CA GLY A 88 -39.82 -52.54 0.98
C GLY A 88 -39.71 -53.16 -0.39
N LYS A 89 -40.40 -54.30 -0.61
CA LYS A 89 -40.32 -55.07 -1.86
C LYS A 89 -40.86 -54.37 -3.11
N SER A 90 -41.66 -53.32 -2.93
CA SER A 90 -42.18 -52.54 -4.07
C SER A 90 -41.13 -51.71 -4.76
N ALA A 91 -40.04 -51.40 -4.09
CA ALA A 91 -38.82 -50.76 -4.61
C ALA A 91 -39.09 -49.48 -5.43
N GLN A 92 -40.09 -48.68 -5.06
CA GLN A 92 -40.47 -47.45 -5.76
C GLN A 92 -40.17 -46.18 -4.96
N ASP A 93 -39.83 -46.33 -3.67
CA ASP A 93 -39.57 -45.18 -2.76
C ASP A 93 -38.15 -45.31 -2.14
N PRO A 94 -37.09 -45.11 -2.96
CA PRO A 94 -35.71 -45.24 -2.50
C PRO A 94 -35.25 -44.04 -1.66
N ILE A 95 -34.44 -44.35 -0.65
CA ILE A 95 -33.69 -43.38 0.14
C ILE A 95 -32.19 -43.70 0.05
N VAL A 96 -31.37 -42.75 -0.37
CA VAL A 96 -29.92 -42.82 -0.36
C VAL A 96 -29.41 -42.39 1.00
N MET A 97 -28.67 -43.25 1.67
CA MET A 97 -28.07 -42.97 2.99
C MET A 97 -26.66 -42.39 2.87
N GLY A 98 -25.91 -42.74 1.86
CA GLY A 98 -24.56 -42.31 1.68
C GLY A 98 -23.92 -42.80 0.39
N THR A 99 -22.74 -42.25 0.12
CA THR A 99 -21.90 -42.68 -1.00
C THR A 99 -20.89 -43.73 -0.53
N VAL A 100 -20.55 -44.66 -1.38
CA VAL A 100 -19.54 -45.67 -1.16
C VAL A 100 -18.42 -45.41 -2.17
N PRO A 101 -17.17 -45.18 -1.76
CA PRO A 101 -16.05 -45.06 -2.68
C PRO A 101 -15.94 -46.32 -3.52
N SER A 102 -15.98 -46.19 -4.83
CA SER A 102 -15.82 -47.35 -5.71
C SER A 102 -14.38 -47.80 -5.70
N MET A 103 -14.17 -49.12 -5.53
CA MET A 103 -12.89 -49.75 -5.65
C MET A 103 -13.05 -51.06 -6.44
N THR A 104 -12.30 -51.20 -7.51
CA THR A 104 -12.32 -52.45 -8.26
C THR A 104 -11.48 -53.51 -7.58
N MET A 105 -12.12 -54.57 -7.19
CA MET A 105 -11.45 -55.79 -6.77
C MET A 105 -10.96 -56.53 -8.01
N GLY A 106 -9.66 -56.67 -8.20
CA GLY A 106 -9.07 -57.47 -9.26
C GLY A 106 -8.52 -56.71 -10.47
N GLY A 107 -8.07 -55.52 -10.32
CA GLY A 107 -7.01 -55.00 -11.19
C GLY A 107 -7.39 -54.08 -12.34
N ASN A 108 -8.65 -53.75 -12.58
CA ASN A 108 -8.97 -52.68 -13.53
C ASN A 108 -9.79 -51.56 -12.91
N PRO A 109 -9.13 -50.52 -12.44
CA PRO A 109 -9.79 -49.40 -11.77
C PRO A 109 -10.78 -48.63 -12.66
N LEU A 110 -10.70 -48.80 -13.97
CA LEU A 110 -11.59 -48.14 -14.91
C LEU A 110 -12.95 -48.87 -15.06
N LYS A 111 -13.10 -50.08 -14.53
CA LYS A 111 -14.33 -50.86 -14.73
C LYS A 111 -15.40 -50.68 -13.65
N GLY A 112 -15.11 -49.93 -12.59
CA GLY A 112 -16.04 -49.74 -11.48
C GLY A 112 -16.34 -51.03 -10.73
N PHE A 113 -17.09 -50.94 -9.66
CA PHE A 113 -17.55 -52.07 -8.86
C PHE A 113 -18.82 -52.62 -9.48
N SER A 114 -18.84 -53.91 -9.80
CA SER A 114 -20.04 -54.64 -10.30
C SER A 114 -20.76 -54.03 -11.50
N ASP A 115 -20.02 -53.42 -12.42
CA ASP A 115 -20.58 -52.98 -13.73
C ASP A 115 -19.87 -53.71 -14.89
N PRO A 116 -20.10 -54.99 -15.08
CA PRO A 116 -19.40 -55.78 -16.08
C PRO A 116 -19.72 -55.33 -17.52
N SER A 117 -20.87 -54.71 -17.72
CA SER A 117 -21.33 -54.24 -19.03
C SER A 117 -20.86 -52.82 -19.37
N ASN A 118 -20.17 -52.17 -18.47
CA ASN A 118 -19.68 -50.80 -18.67
C ASN A 118 -20.79 -49.77 -18.95
N VAL A 119 -21.94 -49.96 -18.35
CA VAL A 119 -23.15 -49.16 -18.63
C VAL A 119 -23.15 -47.83 -17.85
N HIS A 120 -22.54 -47.83 -16.68
CA HIS A 120 -22.55 -46.66 -15.82
C HIS A 120 -21.35 -45.74 -16.06
N PRO A 121 -21.52 -44.41 -15.88
CA PRO A 121 -20.42 -43.49 -15.93
C PRO A 121 -19.35 -43.89 -14.92
N LYS A 122 -18.09 -43.86 -15.32
CA LYS A 122 -16.97 -44.26 -14.46
C LYS A 122 -16.12 -43.06 -14.13
N ASN A 123 -15.73 -43.01 -12.88
CA ASN A 123 -14.69 -42.09 -12.47
C ASN A 123 -13.36 -42.58 -13.07
N PRO A 124 -12.61 -41.75 -13.81
CA PRO A 124 -11.34 -42.15 -14.42
C PRO A 124 -10.21 -42.40 -13.40
N GLY A 125 -10.49 -42.34 -12.10
CA GLY A 125 -9.55 -42.63 -11.05
C GLY A 125 -9.68 -44.01 -10.44
N THR A 126 -8.64 -44.49 -9.80
CA THR A 126 -8.60 -45.80 -9.12
C THR A 126 -9.27 -45.80 -7.74
N ILE A 127 -9.51 -44.65 -7.17
CA ILE A 127 -10.10 -44.46 -5.85
C ILE A 127 -10.95 -43.19 -5.87
N ASP A 128 -12.20 -43.24 -5.41
CA ASP A 128 -13.13 -42.12 -5.40
C ASP A 128 -12.95 -41.16 -4.22
N LEU A 129 -11.89 -41.31 -3.45
CA LEU A 129 -11.52 -40.33 -2.44
C LEU A 129 -10.90 -39.11 -3.09
N PRO A 130 -11.11 -37.90 -2.56
CA PRO A 130 -10.46 -36.70 -3.01
C PRO A 130 -8.94 -36.91 -3.12
N LYS A 131 -8.35 -36.45 -4.21
CA LYS A 131 -6.93 -36.70 -4.52
C LYS A 131 -6.01 -36.24 -3.41
N GLU A 132 -6.35 -35.12 -2.81
CA GLU A 132 -5.60 -34.48 -1.73
C GLU A 132 -5.65 -35.26 -0.41
N SER A 133 -6.65 -36.14 -0.23
CA SER A 133 -6.70 -37.05 0.93
C SER A 133 -5.65 -38.16 0.86
N ARG A 134 -5.03 -38.35 -0.32
CA ARG A 134 -4.10 -39.46 -0.58
C ARG A 134 -2.66 -38.96 -0.58
N SER A 135 -1.80 -39.51 0.27
CA SER A 135 -0.39 -39.14 0.37
C SER A 135 0.39 -39.25 -0.95
N GLU A 136 -0.03 -40.13 -1.85
CA GLU A 136 0.58 -40.30 -3.17
C GLU A 136 0.37 -39.10 -4.08
N PHE A 137 -0.74 -38.40 -3.93
CA PHE A 137 -1.06 -37.23 -4.74
C PHE A 137 -0.45 -35.93 -4.20
N SER A 138 -0.12 -35.87 -2.94
CA SER A 138 0.54 -34.70 -2.38
C SER A 138 1.93 -34.45 -2.99
N LYS A 139 2.56 -35.52 -3.50
CA LYS A 139 3.88 -35.46 -4.16
C LYS A 139 3.79 -35.22 -5.67
N THR A 140 2.59 -35.22 -6.27
CA THR A 140 2.36 -35.22 -7.71
C THR A 140 1.74 -33.90 -8.25
N GLU A 141 1.02 -34.00 -9.37
CA GLU A 141 0.53 -32.86 -10.14
C GLU A 141 -0.26 -31.81 -9.36
N SER A 142 -1.06 -32.22 -8.39
CA SER A 142 -1.92 -31.26 -7.66
C SER A 142 -1.09 -30.34 -6.75
N TYR A 143 -0.10 -30.88 -6.06
CA TYR A 143 0.82 -30.10 -5.23
C TYR A 143 1.74 -29.21 -6.08
N ILE A 144 2.36 -29.79 -7.11
CA ILE A 144 3.22 -29.08 -8.04
C ILE A 144 2.43 -27.96 -8.72
N LYS A 145 1.22 -28.25 -9.19
CA LYS A 145 0.33 -27.26 -9.82
C LYS A 145 -0.09 -26.16 -8.85
N ARG A 146 -0.37 -26.49 -7.59
CA ARG A 146 -0.65 -25.48 -6.55
C ARG A 146 0.58 -24.62 -6.27
N LYS A 147 1.76 -25.23 -6.15
CA LYS A 147 3.03 -24.51 -5.97
C LYS A 147 3.34 -23.62 -7.17
N GLN A 148 3.16 -24.11 -8.39
CA GLN A 148 3.31 -23.32 -9.62
C GLN A 148 2.32 -22.16 -9.69
N LEU A 149 1.04 -22.39 -9.41
CA LEU A 149 0.02 -21.33 -9.35
C LEU A 149 0.34 -20.28 -8.27
N ARG A 150 0.93 -20.67 -7.16
CA ARG A 150 1.44 -19.75 -6.15
C ARG A 150 2.59 -18.91 -6.70
N GLN A 151 3.60 -19.55 -7.28
CA GLN A 151 4.80 -18.89 -7.81
C GLN A 151 4.47 -18.02 -9.02
N GLU A 152 3.77 -18.52 -10.02
CA GLU A 152 3.41 -17.76 -11.21
C GLU A 152 2.57 -16.52 -10.89
N LYS A 153 1.67 -16.59 -9.89
CA LYS A 153 0.81 -15.47 -9.53
C LYS A 153 1.50 -14.47 -8.62
N ILE A 154 2.41 -14.90 -7.78
CA ILE A 154 3.29 -14.00 -7.01
C ILE A 154 4.28 -13.33 -7.96
N GLU A 155 4.87 -14.04 -8.92
CA GLU A 155 5.80 -13.49 -9.90
C GLU A 155 5.13 -12.55 -10.90
N THR A 156 3.87 -12.79 -11.28
CA THR A 156 3.10 -11.89 -12.15
C THR A 156 2.49 -10.71 -11.40
N ALA A 157 2.13 -10.87 -10.13
CA ALA A 157 1.61 -9.77 -9.31
C ALA A 157 2.72 -8.84 -8.79
N ILE A 158 3.96 -9.32 -8.73
CA ILE A 158 5.14 -8.56 -8.30
C ILE A 158 6.20 -8.66 -9.41
N PRO A 159 6.04 -7.93 -10.52
CA PRO A 159 7.01 -7.96 -11.61
C PRO A 159 8.37 -7.45 -11.13
N GLY A 160 9.35 -8.34 -11.25
CA GLY A 160 10.71 -8.08 -10.78
C GLY A 160 10.80 -8.29 -9.27
N LYS A 161 11.40 -9.40 -8.88
CA LYS A 161 11.74 -9.68 -7.49
C LYS A 161 12.10 -8.38 -6.79
N LEU A 162 11.34 -8.00 -5.78
CA LEU A 162 11.62 -6.86 -4.89
C LEU A 162 13.06 -6.90 -4.31
N SER A 163 13.82 -7.93 -4.64
CA SER A 163 15.15 -8.23 -4.13
C SER A 163 16.27 -7.40 -4.70
N SER A 164 16.09 -6.58 -5.71
CA SER A 164 17.27 -5.94 -6.33
C SER A 164 17.02 -4.65 -7.11
N VAL A 165 16.02 -3.86 -6.76
CA VAL A 165 16.05 -2.48 -7.20
C VAL A 165 17.11 -1.79 -6.36
N ALA A 166 18.30 -1.59 -6.94
CA ALA A 166 19.31 -0.73 -6.37
C ALA A 166 18.66 0.64 -6.14
N VAL A 167 18.41 0.95 -4.88
CA VAL A 167 17.99 2.29 -4.48
C VAL A 167 19.19 3.19 -4.74
N PRO A 168 19.06 4.33 -5.42
CA PRO A 168 20.18 5.26 -5.61
C PRO A 168 20.88 5.53 -4.28
N GLU A 169 22.19 5.60 -4.26
CA GLU A 169 23.03 5.74 -3.06
C GLU A 169 22.64 6.90 -2.11
N ALA A 170 21.88 7.87 -2.59
CA ALA A 170 21.36 8.97 -1.78
C ALA A 170 20.28 8.56 -0.75
N SER A 171 19.79 7.35 -0.75
CA SER A 171 18.78 6.88 0.17
C SER A 171 19.22 5.64 0.96
N SER A 172 20.36 5.76 1.65
CA SER A 172 20.84 4.75 2.62
C SER A 172 19.83 4.40 3.74
N TYR A 173 18.68 5.06 3.76
CA TYR A 173 17.61 4.85 4.72
C TYR A 173 16.52 3.89 4.24
N TYR A 174 16.52 3.47 2.98
CA TYR A 174 15.56 2.52 2.42
C TYR A 174 16.18 1.15 2.24
N THR A 175 16.35 0.40 3.30
CA THR A 175 16.34 -1.04 3.17
C THR A 175 14.88 -1.46 2.89
N ARG A 176 14.54 -1.68 1.63
CA ARG A 176 13.36 -2.45 1.29
C ARG A 176 13.54 -3.80 1.98
N ASN A 177 12.76 -4.05 3.03
CA ASN A 177 12.61 -5.39 3.54
C ASN A 177 12.11 -6.22 2.37
N THR A 178 12.99 -7.04 1.85
CA THR A 178 12.65 -7.98 0.80
C THR A 178 11.58 -8.89 1.34
N TRP A 179 10.48 -9.02 0.63
CA TRP A 179 9.44 -10.01 0.87
C TRP A 179 10.00 -11.45 0.63
N SER A 180 11.31 -11.65 0.71
CA SER A 180 12.01 -12.89 0.42
C SER A 180 11.62 -14.05 1.35
N ASN A 181 11.02 -13.76 2.50
CA ASN A 181 10.47 -14.77 3.41
C ASN A 181 9.00 -15.13 3.09
N TRP A 182 8.49 -14.67 1.99
CA TRP A 182 7.14 -15.00 1.52
C TRP A 182 7.05 -16.35 0.82
N ASP A 183 8.18 -16.91 0.49
CA ASP A 183 8.27 -18.31 0.10
C ASP A 183 8.10 -19.16 1.36
N VAL A 184 6.87 -19.17 1.86
CA VAL A 184 6.47 -20.20 2.80
C VAL A 184 6.46 -21.47 1.99
N ASP A 185 7.62 -22.09 1.85
CA ASP A 185 7.75 -23.49 1.50
C ASP A 185 7.13 -24.30 2.65
N THR A 186 5.83 -24.17 2.83
CA THR A 186 5.07 -25.15 3.58
C THR A 186 5.19 -26.41 2.76
N ILE A 187 6.08 -27.29 3.21
CA ILE A 187 6.19 -28.64 2.67
C ILE A 187 4.86 -29.31 2.97
N VAL A 188 3.94 -29.17 2.04
CA VAL A 188 2.65 -29.84 2.10
C VAL A 188 2.91 -31.28 1.73
N ASN A 189 2.96 -32.12 2.72
CA ASN A 189 3.15 -33.55 2.59
C ASN A 189 2.08 -34.26 3.42
N PRO A 190 0.80 -34.14 3.04
CA PRO A 190 -0.27 -34.78 3.79
C PRO A 190 -0.06 -36.29 3.81
N ILE A 191 -0.21 -36.89 4.97
CA ILE A 191 -0.06 -38.32 5.17
C ILE A 191 -1.45 -38.92 5.37
N TYR A 192 -1.80 -39.87 4.51
CA TYR A 192 -3.03 -40.63 4.68
C TYR A 192 -2.97 -41.44 6.01
N PRO A 193 -4.01 -41.46 6.84
CA PRO A 193 -5.37 -40.92 6.61
C PRO A 193 -5.59 -39.52 7.23
N SER A 194 -4.56 -38.78 7.59
CA SER A 194 -4.65 -37.55 8.39
C SER A 194 -5.17 -36.35 7.61
N ASN A 195 -5.16 -36.37 6.28
CA ASN A 195 -5.67 -35.25 5.49
C ASN A 195 -7.16 -35.44 5.13
N HIS A 196 -7.99 -34.56 5.67
CA HIS A 196 -9.43 -34.51 5.41
C HIS A 196 -9.70 -33.45 4.34
N SER A 197 -10.09 -33.87 3.15
CA SER A 197 -10.28 -32.95 2.03
C SER A 197 -11.66 -33.09 1.39
N PHE A 198 -12.18 -31.97 0.92
CA PHE A 198 -13.36 -31.86 0.10
C PHE A 198 -13.00 -31.20 -1.22
N HIS A 199 -13.39 -31.87 -2.31
CA HIS A 199 -13.25 -31.34 -3.67
C HIS A 199 -14.60 -31.21 -4.31
N SER A 200 -14.85 -30.05 -4.91
CA SER A 200 -15.99 -29.89 -5.78
C SER A 200 -15.66 -30.30 -7.20
N GLU A 201 -16.69 -30.61 -7.97
CA GLU A 201 -16.63 -30.97 -9.41
C GLU A 201 -15.90 -29.89 -10.24
N SER A 202 -16.08 -28.61 -9.91
CA SER A 202 -15.44 -27.47 -10.59
C SER A 202 -14.00 -27.21 -10.15
N GLY A 203 -13.47 -27.90 -9.13
CA GLY A 203 -12.10 -27.78 -8.67
C GLY A 203 -11.90 -26.85 -7.48
N HIS A 204 -12.95 -26.55 -6.70
CA HIS A 204 -12.76 -25.93 -5.38
C HIS A 204 -12.25 -26.96 -4.38
N VAL A 205 -11.40 -26.53 -3.45
CA VAL A 205 -10.76 -27.40 -2.47
C VAL A 205 -10.93 -26.82 -1.08
N LYS A 206 -11.22 -27.69 -0.12
CA LYS A 206 -11.14 -27.40 1.31
C LYS A 206 -10.44 -28.55 2.01
N GLU A 207 -9.42 -28.24 2.80
CA GLU A 207 -8.61 -29.25 3.50
C GLU A 207 -8.43 -28.89 4.98
N MET A 208 -8.48 -29.93 5.81
CA MET A 208 -7.97 -29.95 7.17
C MET A 208 -6.95 -31.06 7.24
N ASP A 209 -5.68 -30.72 7.37
CA ASP A 209 -4.57 -31.67 7.42
C ASP A 209 -4.08 -31.75 8.84
N ASP A 210 -4.24 -32.93 9.45
CA ASP A 210 -3.82 -33.27 10.79
C ASP A 210 -2.49 -34.06 10.77
N THR A 211 -1.76 -34.02 9.65
CA THR A 211 -0.44 -34.65 9.56
C THR A 211 0.50 -34.02 10.58
N SER A 212 1.01 -34.84 11.50
CA SER A 212 1.87 -34.39 12.59
C SER A 212 3.09 -33.61 12.10
N GLY A 213 3.24 -32.36 12.56
CA GLY A 213 4.30 -31.43 12.17
C GLY A 213 4.09 -30.76 10.80
N ALA A 214 2.92 -30.97 10.19
CA ALA A 214 2.52 -30.31 8.93
C ALA A 214 1.01 -29.99 8.93
N GLU A 215 0.44 -29.81 10.12
CA GLU A 215 -0.97 -29.47 10.32
C GLU A 215 -1.33 -28.22 9.53
N ARG A 216 -2.52 -28.22 8.89
CA ARG A 216 -2.89 -27.12 7.99
C ARG A 216 -4.40 -26.98 7.80
N LEU A 217 -4.84 -25.73 7.73
CA LEU A 217 -6.16 -25.37 7.20
C LEU A 217 -5.98 -24.70 5.84
N PHE A 218 -6.71 -25.18 4.82
CA PHE A 218 -6.59 -24.67 3.46
C PHE A 218 -7.94 -24.60 2.76
N GLU A 219 -8.22 -23.47 2.09
CA GLU A 219 -9.41 -23.33 1.26
C GLU A 219 -9.06 -22.57 -0.02
N MET A 220 -9.42 -23.13 -1.16
CA MET A 220 -9.05 -22.61 -2.47
C MET A 220 -10.24 -22.57 -3.44
N HIS A 221 -10.42 -21.45 -4.10
CA HIS A 221 -11.25 -21.33 -5.28
C HIS A 221 -10.52 -21.87 -6.51
N LYS A 222 -11.27 -22.44 -7.48
CA LYS A 222 -10.71 -22.98 -8.74
C LYS A 222 -9.79 -22.01 -9.51
N SER A 223 -9.95 -20.71 -9.34
CA SER A 223 -9.08 -19.69 -9.96
C SER A 223 -7.70 -19.58 -9.31
N GLY A 224 -7.46 -20.25 -8.19
CA GLY A 224 -6.25 -20.15 -7.41
C GLY A 224 -6.26 -19.07 -6.33
N THR A 225 -7.39 -18.39 -6.10
CA THR A 225 -7.58 -17.60 -4.88
C THR A 225 -7.72 -18.53 -3.69
N TYR A 226 -6.91 -18.37 -2.65
CA TYR A 226 -6.92 -19.24 -1.48
C TYR A 226 -6.55 -18.51 -0.20
N TYR A 227 -6.87 -19.12 0.92
CA TYR A 227 -6.20 -18.85 2.20
C TYR A 227 -5.67 -20.15 2.82
N GLU A 228 -4.62 -20.02 3.58
CA GLU A 228 -3.97 -21.12 4.28
C GLU A 228 -3.52 -20.67 5.67
N ILE A 229 -3.66 -21.55 6.65
CA ILE A 229 -3.02 -21.44 7.95
C ILE A 229 -2.14 -22.67 8.10
N ASP A 230 -0.83 -22.46 8.20
CA ASP A 230 0.16 -23.52 8.30
C ASP A 230 0.36 -24.03 9.74
N TYR A 231 1.17 -25.04 9.91
CA TYR A 231 1.49 -25.66 11.20
C TYR A 231 2.12 -24.69 12.22
N ALA A 232 2.75 -23.63 11.79
CA ALA A 232 3.32 -22.58 12.64
C ALA A 232 2.30 -21.47 12.97
N GLY A 233 1.06 -21.57 12.45
CA GLY A 233 0.01 -20.59 12.64
C GLY A 233 0.11 -19.37 11.71
N ASN A 234 0.98 -19.41 10.69
CA ASN A 234 1.06 -18.33 9.72
C ASN A 234 -0.15 -18.38 8.78
N LYS A 235 -0.81 -17.24 8.61
CA LYS A 235 -1.93 -17.11 7.67
C LYS A 235 -1.46 -16.47 6.37
N THR A 236 -1.66 -17.14 5.26
CA THR A 236 -1.45 -16.64 3.90
C THR A 236 -2.79 -16.46 3.20
N THR A 237 -3.00 -15.33 2.54
CA THR A 237 -4.15 -15.10 1.68
C THR A 237 -3.65 -14.65 0.31
N THR A 238 -4.03 -15.37 -0.73
CA THR A 238 -3.70 -15.04 -2.13
C THR A 238 -4.98 -14.76 -2.89
N ILE A 239 -5.08 -13.60 -3.53
CA ILE A 239 -6.24 -13.18 -4.30
C ILE A 239 -5.79 -12.96 -5.74
N VAL A 240 -6.34 -13.74 -6.65
CA VAL A 240 -5.99 -13.72 -8.08
C VAL A 240 -6.73 -12.63 -8.84
N GLY A 241 -7.93 -12.34 -8.39
CA GLY A 241 -8.77 -11.27 -8.93
C GLY A 241 -8.75 -10.01 -8.05
N ASN A 242 -9.83 -9.26 -8.07
CA ASN A 242 -9.98 -8.09 -7.23
C ASN A 242 -10.34 -8.46 -5.80
N ASN A 243 -9.85 -7.70 -4.85
CA ASN A 243 -10.26 -7.76 -3.46
C ASN A 243 -11.12 -6.54 -3.11
N TYR A 244 -12.30 -6.77 -2.54
CA TYR A 244 -13.19 -5.73 -2.04
C TYR A 244 -13.45 -5.98 -0.56
N THR A 245 -13.01 -5.06 0.29
CA THR A 245 -13.30 -5.09 1.72
C THR A 245 -14.18 -3.89 2.06
N VAL A 246 -15.37 -4.14 2.58
CA VAL A 246 -16.33 -3.11 3.00
C VAL A 246 -16.63 -3.32 4.48
N ILE A 247 -16.30 -2.32 5.30
CA ILE A 247 -16.54 -2.34 6.74
C ILE A 247 -17.50 -1.21 7.09
N ILE A 248 -18.69 -1.54 7.56
CA ILE A 248 -19.72 -0.56 7.94
C ILE A 248 -19.49 -0.03 9.36
N GLY A 249 -18.87 -0.85 10.21
CA GLY A 249 -18.48 -0.48 11.57
C GLY A 249 -17.05 0.02 11.67
N ALA A 250 -16.43 -0.14 12.82
CA ALA A 250 -15.03 0.17 13.05
C ALA A 250 -14.11 -0.97 12.57
N ASP A 251 -12.95 -0.62 12.05
CA ASP A 251 -11.85 -1.55 11.79
C ASP A 251 -10.69 -1.22 12.74
N ASN A 252 -10.25 -2.20 13.52
CA ASN A 252 -9.15 -2.05 14.45
C ASN A 252 -8.06 -3.07 14.11
N ILE A 253 -6.90 -2.58 13.69
CA ILE A 253 -5.76 -3.42 13.32
C ILE A 253 -4.63 -3.19 14.31
N TYR A 254 -4.20 -4.24 15.00
CA TYR A 254 -3.04 -4.23 15.89
C TYR A 254 -1.99 -5.21 15.38
N ILE A 255 -0.79 -4.73 15.07
CA ILE A 255 0.33 -5.52 14.59
C ILE A 255 1.49 -5.36 15.57
N LYS A 256 1.82 -6.41 16.30
CA LYS A 256 2.95 -6.39 17.25
C LYS A 256 4.32 -6.38 16.56
N GLY A 257 4.39 -6.91 15.36
CA GLY A 257 5.61 -6.97 14.56
C GLY A 257 5.67 -5.89 13.49
N SER A 258 6.36 -6.15 12.41
CA SER A 258 6.48 -5.26 11.25
C SER A 258 5.29 -5.40 10.30
N ALA A 259 4.90 -4.31 9.67
CA ALA A 259 3.93 -4.31 8.57
C ALA A 259 4.59 -3.75 7.29
N ASN A 260 4.35 -4.42 6.16
CA ASN A 260 4.83 -3.98 4.86
C ASN A 260 3.65 -3.89 3.88
N LEU A 261 3.54 -2.76 3.19
CA LEU A 261 2.55 -2.54 2.13
C LEU A 261 3.29 -2.16 0.85
N THR A 262 3.08 -2.94 -0.21
CA THR A 262 3.59 -2.64 -1.56
C THR A 262 2.42 -2.51 -2.52
N VAL A 263 2.39 -1.44 -3.30
CA VAL A 263 1.38 -1.17 -4.31
C VAL A 263 2.10 -0.81 -5.62
N ASP A 264 1.92 -1.62 -6.66
CA ASP A 264 2.55 -1.39 -7.97
C ASP A 264 1.82 -0.35 -8.81
N GLY A 265 0.57 -0.08 -8.49
CA GLY A 265 -0.26 0.91 -9.14
C GLY A 265 -0.52 2.14 -8.28
N ASP A 266 -1.61 2.83 -8.56
CA ASP A 266 -2.04 3.98 -7.78
C ASP A 266 -2.51 3.57 -6.38
N PHE A 267 -2.07 4.31 -5.37
CA PHE A 267 -2.60 4.23 -4.02
C PHE A 267 -3.39 5.51 -3.69
N ARG A 268 -4.68 5.35 -3.36
CA ARG A 268 -5.57 6.45 -3.02
C ARG A 268 -6.10 6.30 -1.61
N HIS A 269 -5.95 7.35 -0.80
CA HIS A 269 -6.42 7.38 0.57
C HIS A 269 -7.31 8.60 0.78
N LEU A 270 -8.60 8.40 1.06
CA LEU A 270 -9.56 9.46 1.36
C LEU A 270 -10.03 9.34 2.80
N ILE A 271 -9.77 10.35 3.61
CA ILE A 271 -10.23 10.46 4.99
C ILE A 271 -11.15 11.68 5.09
N LYS A 272 -12.41 11.45 5.43
CA LYS A 272 -13.40 12.54 5.61
C LYS A 272 -13.34 13.17 6.99
N GLY A 273 -12.76 12.49 7.95
CA GLY A 273 -12.53 12.97 9.31
C GLY A 273 -11.07 13.39 9.53
N ASN A 274 -10.61 13.29 10.76
CA ASN A 274 -9.23 13.59 11.12
C ASN A 274 -8.29 12.44 10.76
N TYR A 275 -7.08 12.77 10.38
CA TYR A 275 -5.98 11.83 10.20
C TYR A 275 -4.88 12.12 11.22
N HIS A 276 -4.59 11.14 12.08
CA HIS A 276 -3.51 11.20 13.04
C HIS A 276 -2.42 10.20 12.65
N LEU A 277 -1.19 10.65 12.57
CA LEU A 277 -0.02 9.81 12.33
C LEU A 277 1.00 10.12 13.42
N GLU A 278 1.34 9.11 14.22
CA GLU A 278 2.39 9.17 15.22
C GLU A 278 3.48 8.17 14.85
N VAL A 279 4.74 8.61 14.85
CA VAL A 279 5.91 7.80 14.53
C VAL A 279 6.95 8.05 15.62
N GLU A 280 7.15 7.10 16.52
CA GLU A 280 8.15 7.20 17.59
C GLU A 280 9.59 7.17 17.07
N GLY A 281 9.80 6.55 15.93
CA GLY A 281 11.10 6.48 15.26
C GLY A 281 11.21 7.47 14.09
N ASN A 282 11.94 7.09 13.06
CA ASN A 282 12.17 7.94 11.89
C ASN A 282 11.04 7.79 10.86
N LYS A 283 10.58 8.88 10.29
CA LYS A 283 9.77 8.90 9.07
C LYS A 283 10.65 9.30 7.90
N THR A 284 10.73 8.45 6.87
CA THR A 284 11.44 8.74 5.62
C THR A 284 10.44 8.73 4.46
N GLU A 285 10.53 9.71 3.57
CA GLU A 285 9.67 9.83 2.40
C GLU A 285 10.55 10.10 1.16
N TYR A 286 10.37 9.33 0.11
CA TYR A 286 11.07 9.48 -1.16
C TYR A 286 10.06 9.56 -2.31
N ILE A 287 10.03 10.68 -3.01
CA ILE A 287 9.10 10.95 -4.11
C ILE A 287 9.92 11.24 -5.36
N LYS A 288 9.83 10.37 -6.37
CA LYS A 288 10.51 10.58 -7.66
C LYS A 288 9.87 11.67 -8.51
N GLY A 289 8.59 11.88 -8.34
CA GLY A 289 7.80 12.88 -9.04
C GLY A 289 7.61 14.13 -8.20
N SER A 290 6.48 14.76 -8.31
CA SER A 290 6.11 15.99 -7.61
C SER A 290 5.36 15.70 -6.31
N ARG A 291 5.63 16.50 -5.28
CA ARG A 291 4.79 16.58 -4.08
C ARG A 291 3.97 17.86 -4.13
N GLN A 292 2.66 17.73 -3.96
CA GLN A 292 1.75 18.88 -3.83
C GLN A 292 1.03 18.80 -2.49
N SER A 293 1.08 19.90 -1.72
CA SER A 293 0.36 20.03 -0.46
C SER A 293 -0.54 21.27 -0.53
N LYS A 294 -1.81 21.12 -0.11
CA LYS A 294 -2.75 22.22 -0.01
C LYS A 294 -3.42 22.17 1.37
N ILE A 295 -3.15 23.17 2.19
CA ILE A 295 -3.67 23.28 3.54
C ILE A 295 -4.64 24.45 3.59
N GLY A 296 -5.89 24.19 3.96
CA GLY A 296 -6.96 25.19 3.92
C GLY A 296 -6.97 26.16 5.10
N LYS A 297 -6.26 25.85 6.18
CA LYS A 297 -6.24 26.69 7.39
C LYS A 297 -4.81 27.03 7.81
N SER A 298 -4.19 26.21 8.63
CA SER A 298 -2.86 26.46 9.20
C SER A 298 -1.97 25.24 9.11
N GLU A 299 -0.68 25.46 8.94
CA GLU A 299 0.37 24.47 9.11
C GLU A 299 1.29 24.96 10.23
N GLN A 300 1.67 24.06 11.13
CA GLN A 300 2.65 24.29 12.16
C GLN A 300 3.73 23.24 12.05
N ILE A 301 4.98 23.68 12.02
CA ILE A 301 6.15 22.80 11.95
C ILE A 301 7.05 23.15 13.12
N GLU A 302 7.34 22.17 13.97
CA GLU A 302 8.28 22.30 15.09
C GLU A 302 9.40 21.28 14.89
N ILE A 303 10.65 21.74 14.92
CA ILE A 303 11.83 20.92 14.68
C ILE A 303 12.82 21.15 15.82
N GLY A 304 13.04 20.12 16.62
CA GLY A 304 13.88 20.22 17.82
C GLY A 304 15.38 20.36 17.57
N GLN A 305 15.88 20.03 16.39
CA GLN A 305 17.32 20.09 16.10
C GLN A 305 17.63 20.87 14.83
N GLU A 306 17.62 20.26 13.67
CA GLU A 306 18.06 20.84 12.41
C GLU A 306 16.96 20.79 11.36
N PHE A 307 16.77 21.88 10.63
CA PHE A 307 16.00 21.92 9.40
C PHE A 307 16.94 22.23 8.23
N ALA A 308 17.14 21.29 7.34
CA ALA A 308 17.91 21.47 6.12
C ALA A 308 17.01 21.36 4.89
N SER A 309 17.10 22.32 3.97
CA SER A 309 16.39 22.31 2.70
C SER A 309 17.39 22.59 1.57
N ASN A 310 17.43 21.74 0.58
CA ASN A 310 18.25 21.90 -0.62
C ASN A 310 17.36 21.92 -1.87
N ILE A 311 17.36 23.07 -2.57
CA ILE A 311 16.56 23.27 -3.77
C ILE A 311 17.53 23.57 -4.92
N THR A 312 17.63 22.67 -5.86
CA THR A 312 18.59 22.79 -6.98
C THR A 312 18.14 23.69 -8.11
N SER A 313 16.90 24.14 -8.11
CA SER A 313 16.36 25.05 -9.12
C SER A 313 15.78 26.29 -8.42
N ASN A 314 14.51 26.57 -8.58
CA ASN A 314 13.87 27.79 -8.11
C ASN A 314 13.09 27.55 -6.80
N SER A 315 13.17 28.51 -5.88
CA SER A 315 12.27 28.59 -4.73
C SER A 315 11.46 29.89 -4.86
N ILE A 316 10.15 29.76 -4.72
CA ILE A 316 9.22 30.92 -4.76
C ILE A 316 8.40 30.87 -3.48
N GLU A 317 8.50 31.92 -2.68
CA GLU A 317 7.68 32.12 -1.50
C GLU A 317 6.80 33.35 -1.69
N ARG A 318 5.52 33.24 -1.40
CA ARG A 318 4.56 34.35 -1.43
C ARG A 318 3.76 34.38 -0.15
N ILE A 319 3.92 35.43 0.62
CA ILE A 319 3.21 35.68 1.86
C ILE A 319 2.27 36.86 1.66
N GLY A 320 0.95 36.61 1.77
CA GLY A 320 -0.06 37.65 1.60
C GLY A 320 -0.30 38.55 2.84
N GLY A 321 0.30 38.17 3.96
CA GLY A 321 0.25 38.90 5.22
C GLY A 321 1.66 39.25 5.72
N ASN A 322 1.86 39.19 7.04
CA ASN A 322 3.14 39.48 7.66
C ASN A 322 4.06 38.25 7.66
N ALA A 323 5.34 38.46 7.40
CA ALA A 323 6.39 37.50 7.66
C ALA A 323 7.28 37.97 8.83
N THR A 324 7.54 37.08 9.76
CA THR A 324 8.42 37.36 10.89
C THR A 324 9.48 36.27 10.98
N ILE A 325 10.76 36.65 10.99
CA ILE A 325 11.89 35.77 11.15
C ILE A 325 12.64 36.16 12.40
N LEU A 326 12.71 35.28 13.39
CA LEU A 326 13.47 35.46 14.63
C LEU A 326 14.64 34.47 14.62
N ILE A 327 15.85 34.97 14.84
CA ILE A 327 17.06 34.15 14.86
C ILE A 327 17.88 34.56 16.09
N ASP A 328 17.95 33.69 17.08
CA ASP A 328 18.62 33.99 18.36
C ASP A 328 20.15 34.07 18.26
N ARG A 329 20.74 33.53 17.20
CA ARG A 329 22.19 33.49 17.02
C ARG A 329 22.60 34.15 15.71
N ASN A 330 23.09 33.43 14.77
CA ASN A 330 23.68 33.94 13.55
C ASN A 330 22.78 33.68 12.34
N LYS A 331 22.62 34.69 11.47
CA LYS A 331 22.13 34.55 10.12
C LYS A 331 23.27 34.74 9.13
N ALA A 332 23.48 33.78 8.26
CA ALA A 332 24.36 33.93 7.10
C ALA A 332 23.52 33.83 5.84
N GLU A 333 23.76 34.74 4.89
CA GLU A 333 23.08 34.72 3.60
C GLU A 333 24.13 34.93 2.51
N THR A 334 24.15 34.07 1.48
CA THR A 334 25.06 34.16 0.35
C THR A 334 24.27 34.06 -0.93
N VAL A 335 24.37 35.06 -1.79
CA VAL A 335 23.73 35.12 -3.10
C VAL A 335 24.84 35.14 -4.15
N GLY A 336 24.92 34.10 -4.98
CA GLY A 336 25.93 34.00 -6.05
C GLY A 336 25.64 34.85 -7.28
N GLY A 337 24.44 35.38 -7.40
CA GLY A 337 24.01 36.27 -8.48
C GLY A 337 23.55 37.63 -7.92
N ASN A 338 22.46 38.16 -8.43
CA ASN A 338 21.89 39.43 -7.98
C ASN A 338 21.00 39.24 -6.74
N LEU A 339 21.05 40.18 -5.84
CA LEU A 339 20.07 40.35 -4.77
C LEU A 339 19.29 41.64 -5.02
N ASP A 340 18.02 41.52 -5.35
CA ASP A 340 17.11 42.65 -5.56
C ASP A 340 16.14 42.70 -4.38
N LEU A 341 16.14 43.84 -3.66
CA LEU A 341 15.23 44.12 -2.56
C LEU A 341 14.35 45.32 -2.93
N PHE A 342 13.04 45.10 -3.01
CA PHE A 342 12.06 46.15 -3.20
C PHE A 342 11.16 46.27 -1.97
N VAL A 343 11.18 47.42 -1.34
CA VAL A 343 10.34 47.77 -0.15
C VAL A 343 9.42 48.89 -0.55
N GLY A 344 8.10 48.65 -0.60
CA GLY A 344 7.10 49.67 -0.95
C GLY A 344 6.75 50.63 0.17
N GLY A 345 7.23 50.38 1.38
CA GLY A 345 7.07 51.25 2.57
C GLY A 345 8.42 51.60 3.17
N ASP A 346 8.49 51.66 4.48
CA ASP A 346 9.70 51.97 5.21
C ASP A 346 10.63 50.75 5.31
N ASP A 347 11.92 50.97 5.12
CA ASP A 347 12.98 50.01 5.41
C ASP A 347 13.81 50.49 6.61
N SER A 348 13.91 49.71 7.67
CA SER A 348 14.64 50.06 8.90
C SER A 348 15.63 48.97 9.27
N HIS A 349 16.91 49.30 9.29
CA HIS A 349 18.00 48.45 9.72
C HIS A 349 18.62 48.96 11.02
N ILE A 350 18.48 48.24 12.12
CA ILE A 350 19.10 48.57 13.41
C ILE A 350 20.18 47.53 13.71
N VAL A 351 21.42 47.98 13.82
CA VAL A 351 22.58 47.16 14.16
C VAL A 351 23.21 47.72 15.43
N VAL A 352 23.16 46.98 16.52
CA VAL A 352 23.76 47.39 17.81
C VAL A 352 25.28 47.30 17.76
N GLY A 353 25.83 46.42 16.97
CA GLY A 353 27.27 46.24 16.79
C GLY A 353 27.82 46.94 15.55
N LYS A 354 28.76 46.31 14.90
CA LYS A 354 29.43 46.80 13.70
C LYS A 354 28.65 46.42 12.45
N ARG A 355 28.37 47.39 11.58
CA ARG A 355 27.95 47.14 10.18
C ARG A 355 29.11 47.41 9.24
N GLN A 356 29.39 46.47 8.35
CA GLN A 356 30.38 46.65 7.29
C GLN A 356 29.69 46.37 5.93
N GLU A 357 29.94 47.25 4.98
CA GLU A 357 29.56 47.06 3.59
C GLU A 357 30.81 47.11 2.73
N PHE A 358 31.02 46.17 1.89
CA PHE A 358 32.11 46.11 0.92
C PHE A 358 31.54 45.83 -0.47
N THR A 359 31.81 46.71 -1.41
CA THR A 359 31.45 46.52 -2.81
C THR A 359 32.71 46.48 -3.63
N GLY A 360 32.86 45.49 -4.49
CA GLY A 360 34.08 45.32 -5.34
C GLY A 360 34.16 46.32 -6.50
N SER A 361 33.06 47.02 -6.80
CA SER A 361 32.99 47.94 -7.93
C SER A 361 32.37 49.30 -7.53
N HIS A 362 31.10 49.34 -7.32
CA HIS A 362 30.34 50.57 -7.22
C HIS A 362 29.28 50.47 -6.10
N LEU A 363 29.17 51.53 -5.32
CA LEU A 363 28.07 51.70 -4.36
C LEU A 363 27.36 53.03 -4.67
N GLU A 364 26.08 52.94 -5.01
CA GLU A 364 25.24 54.12 -5.26
C GLU A 364 24.15 54.24 -4.21
N LEU A 365 24.00 55.40 -3.65
CA LEU A 365 22.93 55.75 -2.74
C LEU A 365 22.18 56.97 -3.29
N THR A 366 20.96 56.73 -3.77
CA THR A 366 20.11 57.76 -4.35
C THR A 366 18.85 57.94 -3.52
N THR A 367 18.50 59.17 -3.20
CA THR A 367 17.28 59.52 -2.47
C THR A 367 16.66 60.76 -3.07
N ASN A 368 15.33 60.77 -3.16
CA ASN A 368 14.58 61.98 -3.53
C ASN A 368 14.35 62.94 -2.34
N GLY A 369 14.68 62.51 -1.14
CA GLY A 369 14.52 63.28 0.09
C GLY A 369 15.88 63.66 0.71
N HIS A 370 15.99 63.43 1.98
CA HIS A 370 17.21 63.74 2.74
C HIS A 370 18.10 62.50 2.90
N LEU A 371 19.39 62.66 2.70
CA LEU A 371 20.42 61.70 3.10
C LEU A 371 21.16 62.25 4.32
N VAL A 372 21.07 61.60 5.46
CA VAL A 372 21.62 62.06 6.71
C VAL A 372 22.62 61.07 7.27
N PHE A 373 23.82 61.48 7.54
CA PHE A 373 24.84 60.69 8.24
C PHE A 373 25.13 61.35 9.60
N VAL A 374 24.92 60.61 10.68
CA VAL A 374 25.21 61.11 12.04
C VAL A 374 26.17 60.14 12.71
N SER A 375 27.28 60.64 13.22
CA SER A 375 28.23 59.89 14.05
C SER A 375 28.43 60.63 15.37
N LYS A 376 28.42 59.90 16.49
CA LYS A 376 28.68 60.50 17.84
C LYS A 376 30.17 60.68 18.12
N GLU A 377 31.04 59.94 17.45
CA GLU A 377 32.49 59.99 17.68
C GLU A 377 33.21 60.64 16.50
N TYR A 378 33.39 59.98 15.40
CA TYR A 378 34.01 60.52 14.19
C TYR A 378 33.45 59.94 12.92
N MET A 379 33.48 60.66 11.84
CA MET A 379 33.21 60.24 10.52
C MET A 379 34.46 60.33 9.66
N LYS A 380 34.83 59.27 8.99
CA LYS A 380 35.97 59.26 8.05
C LYS A 380 35.46 58.97 6.64
N ILE A 381 35.83 59.87 5.71
CA ILE A 381 35.62 59.66 4.28
C ILE A 381 37.03 59.63 3.66
N GLU A 382 37.38 58.56 3.05
CA GLU A 382 38.72 58.36 2.43
C GLU A 382 38.56 57.90 1.02
N SER A 383 39.25 58.56 0.09
CA SER A 383 39.35 58.14 -1.33
C SER A 383 40.83 58.10 -1.69
N LEU A 384 41.28 57.00 -2.26
CA LEU A 384 42.67 56.85 -2.72
C LEU A 384 42.92 57.51 -4.07
N SER A 385 41.88 58.01 -4.73
CA SER A 385 41.99 58.70 -6.02
C SER A 385 41.36 60.08 -5.96
N THR A 386 40.07 60.16 -6.19
CA THR A 386 39.36 61.47 -6.29
C THR A 386 38.09 61.45 -5.42
N LEU A 387 37.84 62.47 -4.70
CA LEU A 387 36.58 62.77 -4.04
C LEU A 387 35.92 63.97 -4.75
N ASN A 388 34.82 63.75 -5.44
CA ASN A 388 34.05 64.79 -6.09
C ASN A 388 32.78 65.07 -5.26
N MET A 389 32.49 66.32 -4.98
CA MET A 389 31.26 66.78 -4.40
C MET A 389 30.65 67.86 -5.31
N THR A 390 29.47 67.60 -5.84
CA THR A 390 28.74 68.58 -6.65
C THR A 390 27.40 68.89 -5.97
N ILE A 391 27.14 70.13 -5.70
CA ILE A 391 25.94 70.62 -5.02
C ILE A 391 25.38 71.80 -5.78
N ASP A 392 24.20 71.65 -6.30
CA ASP A 392 23.53 72.73 -7.05
C ASP A 392 22.93 73.82 -6.16
N GLY A 393 22.82 73.53 -4.85
CA GLY A 393 22.32 74.49 -3.86
C GLY A 393 23.39 75.01 -2.95
N ALA A 394 23.00 75.47 -1.80
CA ALA A 394 23.93 76.05 -0.80
C ALA A 394 24.65 74.94 -0.03
N VAL A 395 25.93 75.05 0.19
CA VAL A 395 26.70 74.27 1.16
C VAL A 395 26.87 75.02 2.45
N THR A 396 26.44 74.41 3.53
CA THR A 396 26.67 74.98 4.86
C THR A 396 27.53 74.02 5.69
N GLU A 397 28.70 74.44 6.09
CA GLU A 397 29.58 73.73 7.00
C GLU A 397 29.67 74.48 8.33
N THR A 398 29.38 73.76 9.42
CA THR A 398 29.48 74.36 10.76
C THR A 398 30.40 73.51 11.63
N PHE A 399 31.44 74.05 12.13
CA PHE A 399 32.40 73.41 13.02
C PHE A 399 32.29 74.02 14.41
N GLY A 400 32.02 73.20 15.42
CA GLY A 400 31.94 73.60 16.80
C GLY A 400 33.32 73.88 17.45
N SER A 401 34.41 73.53 16.77
CA SER A 401 35.79 73.69 17.25
C SER A 401 36.70 74.12 16.10
N THR A 402 37.54 73.23 15.57
CA THR A 402 38.57 73.58 14.62
C THR A 402 38.31 72.82 13.27
N GLN A 403 38.43 73.58 12.18
CA GLN A 403 38.55 72.92 10.82
C GLN A 403 40.02 73.01 10.39
N ASN A 404 40.58 71.86 10.05
CA ASN A 404 41.94 71.82 9.47
C ASN A 404 41.88 71.27 8.03
N THR A 405 42.42 72.04 7.11
CA THR A 405 42.54 71.57 5.70
C THR A 405 44.03 71.52 5.37
N THR A 406 44.56 70.34 5.09
CA THR A 406 45.95 70.11 4.68
C THR A 406 46.01 69.58 3.29
N VAL A 407 46.70 70.23 2.38
CA VAL A 407 46.83 69.83 0.98
C VAL A 407 48.30 69.86 0.62
N SER A 408 48.82 68.79 0.06
CA SER A 408 50.21 68.71 -0.47
C SER A 408 50.38 69.39 -1.83
N GLY A 409 49.28 69.72 -2.49
CA GLY A 409 49.24 70.43 -3.79
C GLY A 409 48.58 71.80 -3.65
N ALA A 410 47.91 72.24 -4.70
CA ALA A 410 47.23 73.53 -4.69
C ALA A 410 45.80 73.44 -4.11
N ILE A 411 45.39 74.45 -3.36
CA ILE A 411 43.99 74.73 -3.04
C ILE A 411 43.48 75.80 -3.98
N SER A 412 42.44 75.50 -4.76
CA SER A 412 41.83 76.55 -5.60
C SER A 412 40.39 76.79 -5.09
N VAL A 413 40.08 78.04 -4.77
CA VAL A 413 38.75 78.48 -4.39
C VAL A 413 38.28 79.51 -5.40
N ASN A 414 37.29 79.15 -6.23
CA ASN A 414 36.78 80.05 -7.24
C ASN A 414 35.36 80.43 -6.97
N GLY A 415 35.05 81.68 -6.93
CA GLY A 415 33.70 82.20 -6.78
C GLY A 415 33.38 83.19 -7.91
N SER A 416 32.17 82.99 -8.54
CA SER A 416 31.71 83.91 -9.61
C SER A 416 31.26 85.29 -9.09
N SER A 417 31.10 85.38 -7.79
CA SER A 417 30.72 86.68 -7.15
C SER A 417 31.67 87.03 -6.05
N THR A 418 31.39 86.82 -4.81
CA THR A 418 32.22 87.25 -3.67
C THR A 418 32.75 86.05 -2.90
N ILE A 419 34.01 86.04 -2.58
CA ILE A 419 34.62 85.15 -1.62
C ILE A 419 34.87 85.96 -0.34
N GLY A 420 34.11 85.73 0.67
CA GLY A 420 34.23 86.43 1.95
C GLY A 420 34.92 85.61 3.00
N VAL A 421 35.93 86.13 3.67
CA VAL A 421 36.56 85.55 4.87
C VAL A 421 36.32 86.49 6.02
N THR A 422 35.58 86.10 7.02
CA THR A 422 35.30 86.92 8.18
C THR A 422 35.69 86.13 9.44
N ALA A 423 36.44 86.75 10.30
CA ALA A 423 36.85 86.19 11.57
C ALA A 423 36.63 87.22 12.70
N SER A 424 36.31 86.81 13.92
CA SER A 424 36.28 87.67 15.13
C SER A 424 37.70 87.89 15.72
N GLY A 425 38.67 87.17 15.23
CA GLY A 425 40.07 87.31 15.58
C GLY A 425 40.94 87.58 14.37
N ALA A 426 42.22 87.26 14.43
CA ALA A 426 43.15 87.44 13.32
C ALA A 426 42.92 86.47 12.15
N VAL A 427 42.95 86.98 10.90
CA VAL A 427 43.12 86.23 9.71
C VAL A 427 44.57 86.28 9.31
N THR A 428 45.30 85.18 9.33
CA THR A 428 46.72 85.13 9.00
C THR A 428 46.87 84.36 7.70
N ILE A 429 47.47 84.96 6.67
CA ILE A 429 47.80 84.36 5.38
C ILE A 429 49.32 84.39 5.24
N ASN A 430 49.95 83.26 5.22
CA ASN A 430 51.42 83.11 5.05
C ASN A 430 51.73 82.40 3.70
N GLY A 431 52.62 82.98 2.95
CA GLY A 431 53.06 82.41 1.68
C GLY A 431 54.34 83.16 1.21
N SER A 432 55.15 82.55 0.36
CA SER A 432 56.31 83.14 -0.30
C SER A 432 55.91 84.36 -1.15
N THR A 433 54.74 84.34 -1.70
CA THR A 433 54.13 85.41 -2.49
C THR A 433 52.64 85.50 -2.19
N ILE A 434 52.11 86.65 -1.87
CA ILE A 434 50.71 86.94 -1.71
C ILE A 434 50.35 88.02 -2.72
N ASN A 435 49.54 87.66 -3.74
CA ASN A 435 49.05 88.60 -4.72
C ASN A 435 47.59 89.02 -4.37
N LEU A 436 47.39 90.28 -4.13
CA LEU A 436 46.08 90.88 -3.89
C LEU A 436 45.83 91.85 -5.04
N ASN A 437 44.87 91.56 -5.87
CA ASN A 437 44.47 92.48 -6.97
C ASN A 437 43.31 93.38 -6.55
#